data_d1a2f744eb049ea015c695260f058453
#
_entry.id   d1a2f744eb049ea015c695260f058453
#
_cell.length_a   1.000
_cell.length_b   1.000
_cell.length_c   1.000
_cell.angle_alpha   90.00
_cell.angle_beta   90.00
_cell.angle_gamma   90.00
#
_symmetry.space_group_name_H-M   'P 1'
#
loop_
_entity.id
_entity.type
_entity.pdbx_description
1 polymer ?
#
loop_
_entity_poly.entity_id
_entity_poly.type
_entity_poly.pdbx_seq_one_letter_code
_entity_poly.pdbx_strand_id
1 'polypeptide(L)'
;MKNRYVRMLSKLFAGALCSLALTVQAAEVVKIGSTAGATSDAILAVVDEAKAQGIDVQLVEFTDWTLPNEALNNGDIDLNFFQHEPFLQNAIKERGYKLKNIDFGLLQNIGIYSNKITDLNAVPQGAKVGVPNDPVNQGRALLLLQKANLVKLRNGEATDATLDDVTDNPHKLKFFEIEGPQLIRSLQDLDLSIVWPSYFFNAGIPEKASQALLYSGVSDTYYAMNFTARSDRADDPLLRKFISIYQNSAAVRDTIAKRFNNDPNLYALPWLKEGAKP
;
A
#
# COMPACT_ATOMS: atom_id res chain seq x y z
N MET A 1 22.09 80.02 -31.52
CA MET A 1 22.68 78.73 -31.09
C MET A 1 22.06 78.24 -29.77
N LYS A 2 20.80 77.87 -29.75
CA LYS A 2 20.10 77.37 -28.58
C LYS A 2 18.92 76.49 -29.06
N ASN A 3 19.13 75.31 -29.59
CA ASN A 3 18.03 74.35 -29.83
C ASN A 3 18.49 72.97 -30.31
N ARG A 4 19.71 72.53 -29.96
CA ARG A 4 20.23 71.17 -30.37
C ARG A 4 20.48 70.21 -29.24
N TYR A 5 20.32 70.61 -28.00
CA TYR A 5 20.63 69.74 -26.84
C TYR A 5 19.44 69.07 -26.12
N VAL A 6 18.21 69.42 -26.51
CA VAL A 6 16.99 68.93 -25.86
C VAL A 6 16.45 67.61 -26.52
N ARG A 7 16.98 67.24 -27.68
CA ARG A 7 16.48 66.09 -28.46
C ARG A 7 17.28 64.75 -28.22
N MET A 8 18.27 64.78 -27.35
CA MET A 8 19.16 63.58 -27.14
C MET A 8 18.94 62.83 -25.81
N LEU A 9 18.08 63.35 -24.92
CA LEU A 9 17.82 62.65 -23.59
C LEU A 9 16.50 61.94 -23.52
N SER A 10 15.70 61.85 -24.58
CA SER A 10 14.41 61.18 -24.60
C SER A 10 14.45 59.77 -25.24
N LYS A 11 15.62 59.24 -25.59
CA LYS A 11 15.75 57.89 -26.23
C LYS A 11 16.44 56.83 -25.40
N LEU A 12 16.73 57.09 -24.12
CA LEU A 12 17.46 56.14 -23.24
C LEU A 12 16.64 55.57 -22.08
N PHE A 13 15.31 55.77 -22.08
CA PHE A 13 14.44 55.25 -21.02
C PHE A 13 13.33 54.28 -21.52
N ALA A 14 13.49 53.74 -22.75
CA ALA A 14 12.54 52.79 -23.34
C ALA A 14 13.19 51.44 -23.59
N GLY A 15 13.72 50.80 -22.56
CA GLY A 15 14.38 49.53 -22.78
C GLY A 15 14.83 48.81 -21.50
N ALA A 16 13.94 48.50 -20.57
CA ALA A 16 14.17 47.49 -19.55
C ALA A 16 12.92 47.25 -18.68
N LEU A 17 11.74 47.16 -19.25
CA LEU A 17 10.68 46.36 -18.63
C LEU A 17 10.77 44.94 -19.26
N CYS A 18 11.83 44.21 -18.93
CA CYS A 18 11.80 42.75 -18.97
C CYS A 18 10.75 42.32 -17.95
N SER A 19 9.52 42.14 -18.42
CA SER A 19 8.49 41.44 -17.69
C SER A 19 9.03 40.06 -17.34
N LEU A 20 9.49 39.85 -16.09
CA LEU A 20 9.53 38.52 -15.50
C LEU A 20 8.07 38.05 -15.48
N ALA A 21 7.62 37.49 -16.57
CA ALA A 21 6.47 36.59 -16.57
C ALA A 21 6.85 35.44 -15.70
N LEU A 22 6.59 35.50 -14.38
CA LEU A 22 6.49 34.37 -13.53
C LEU A 22 5.38 33.51 -14.16
N THR A 23 5.80 32.55 -14.99
CA THR A 23 4.90 31.47 -15.42
C THR A 23 4.58 30.71 -14.14
N VAL A 24 3.45 31.06 -13.52
CA VAL A 24 2.81 30.17 -12.53
C VAL A 24 2.44 28.93 -13.32
N GLN A 25 3.33 27.95 -13.31
CA GLN A 25 3.03 26.65 -13.88
C GLN A 25 1.94 26.06 -12.98
N ALA A 26 0.74 25.85 -13.55
CA ALA A 26 -0.32 25.15 -12.83
C ALA A 26 0.22 23.81 -12.34
N ALA A 27 -0.06 23.48 -11.08
CA ALA A 27 0.35 22.18 -10.54
C ALA A 27 -0.29 21.06 -11.37
N GLU A 28 0.52 20.05 -11.73
CA GLU A 28 0.01 18.88 -12.44
C GLU A 28 -0.70 17.98 -11.45
N VAL A 29 -1.92 17.55 -11.78
CA VAL A 29 -2.74 16.72 -10.90
C VAL A 29 -2.35 15.26 -11.05
N VAL A 30 -2.16 14.56 -9.90
CA VAL A 30 -2.00 13.10 -9.83
C VAL A 30 -3.06 12.53 -8.93
N LYS A 31 -3.97 11.75 -9.49
CA LYS A 31 -5.02 11.02 -8.76
C LYS A 31 -4.50 9.66 -8.34
N ILE A 32 -4.54 9.37 -7.05
CA ILE A 32 -3.99 8.12 -6.49
C ILE A 32 -5.09 7.36 -5.75
N GLY A 33 -5.38 6.15 -6.22
CA GLY A 33 -6.31 5.24 -5.56
C GLY A 33 -5.61 4.46 -4.44
N SER A 34 -6.23 4.38 -3.28
CA SER A 34 -5.75 3.57 -2.16
C SER A 34 -6.91 3.05 -1.32
N THR A 35 -6.63 2.09 -0.44
CA THR A 35 -7.59 1.71 0.60
C THR A 35 -7.27 2.43 1.91
N ALA A 36 -8.31 2.69 2.71
CA ALA A 36 -8.15 3.39 3.99
C ALA A 36 -7.15 2.68 4.91
N GLY A 37 -6.20 3.43 5.48
CA GLY A 37 -5.21 2.94 6.42
C GLY A 37 -3.78 3.39 6.13
N ALA A 38 -2.80 2.54 6.35
CA ALA A 38 -1.38 2.90 6.28
C ALA A 38 -0.95 3.46 4.91
N THR A 39 -1.53 2.94 3.82
CA THR A 39 -1.20 3.41 2.46
C THR A 39 -1.81 4.77 2.16
N SER A 40 -3.09 5.00 2.48
CA SER A 40 -3.73 6.29 2.27
C SER A 40 -3.11 7.38 3.15
N ASP A 41 -2.81 7.08 4.42
CA ASP A 41 -2.16 8.04 5.32
C ASP A 41 -0.75 8.41 4.85
N ALA A 42 0.01 7.45 4.33
CA ALA A 42 1.33 7.70 3.76
C ALA A 42 1.26 8.61 2.51
N ILE A 43 0.22 8.45 1.66
CA ILE A 43 -0.03 9.37 0.55
C ILE A 43 -0.36 10.78 1.08
N LEU A 44 -1.24 10.88 2.08
CA LEU A 44 -1.62 12.16 2.68
C LEU A 44 -0.43 12.88 3.32
N ALA A 45 0.50 12.14 3.92
CA ALA A 45 1.69 12.71 4.54
C ALA A 45 2.62 13.44 3.57
N VAL A 46 2.55 13.15 2.28
CA VAL A 46 3.46 13.71 1.26
C VAL A 46 2.81 14.81 0.41
N VAL A 47 1.52 15.12 0.60
CA VAL A 47 0.76 16.07 -0.24
C VAL A 47 1.41 17.45 -0.31
N ASP A 48 1.82 18.01 0.85
CA ASP A 48 2.42 19.33 0.89
C ASP A 48 3.81 19.36 0.23
N GLU A 49 4.62 18.31 0.39
CA GLU A 49 5.92 18.18 -0.26
C GLU A 49 5.77 18.05 -1.79
N ALA A 50 4.78 17.28 -2.24
CA ALA A 50 4.45 17.12 -3.65
C ALA A 50 3.97 18.44 -4.25
N LYS A 51 3.10 19.18 -3.53
CA LYS A 51 2.58 20.48 -3.95
C LYS A 51 3.69 21.53 -4.07
N ALA A 52 4.63 21.55 -3.14
CA ALA A 52 5.80 22.43 -3.21
C ALA A 52 6.68 22.16 -4.45
N GLN A 53 6.57 20.96 -5.03
CA GLN A 53 7.27 20.55 -6.24
C GLN A 53 6.37 20.56 -7.50
N GLY A 54 5.19 21.20 -7.43
CA GLY A 54 4.29 21.38 -8.56
C GLY A 54 3.38 20.21 -8.87
N ILE A 55 3.16 19.28 -7.92
CA ILE A 55 2.24 18.14 -8.05
C ILE A 55 1.07 18.32 -7.09
N ASP A 56 -0.15 18.41 -7.61
CA ASP A 56 -1.39 18.40 -6.83
C ASP A 56 -1.89 16.96 -6.69
N VAL A 57 -1.78 16.40 -5.49
CA VAL A 57 -2.14 15.00 -5.20
C VAL A 57 -3.59 14.92 -4.78
N GLN A 58 -4.38 14.11 -5.49
CA GLN A 58 -5.76 13.81 -5.15
C GLN A 58 -5.89 12.32 -4.76
N LEU A 59 -6.12 12.08 -3.48
CA LEU A 59 -6.38 10.73 -2.97
C LEU A 59 -7.83 10.32 -3.26
N VAL A 60 -8.00 9.13 -3.83
CA VAL A 60 -9.29 8.45 -4.01
C VAL A 60 -9.29 7.21 -3.14
N GLU A 61 -10.09 7.20 -2.07
CA GLU A 61 -10.16 6.05 -1.16
C GLU A 61 -11.23 5.05 -1.59
N PHE A 62 -10.86 3.78 -1.57
CA PHE A 62 -11.73 2.64 -1.85
C PHE A 62 -11.95 1.81 -0.57
N THR A 63 -13.12 1.19 -0.48
CA THR A 63 -13.51 0.35 0.67
C THR A 63 -13.30 -1.14 0.43
N ASP A 64 -12.94 -1.53 -0.79
CA ASP A 64 -12.69 -2.89 -1.24
C ASP A 64 -11.38 -3.00 -2.04
N TRP A 65 -10.97 -4.21 -2.40
CA TRP A 65 -9.74 -4.47 -3.14
C TRP A 65 -9.94 -4.72 -4.65
N THR A 66 -11.17 -4.65 -5.14
CA THR A 66 -11.51 -4.92 -6.56
C THR A 66 -11.48 -3.65 -7.40
N LEU A 67 -12.15 -2.61 -6.92
CA LEU A 67 -12.37 -1.36 -7.67
C LEU A 67 -11.11 -0.56 -7.99
N PRO A 68 -10.05 -0.51 -7.16
CA PRO A 68 -8.87 0.31 -7.47
C PRO A 68 -8.18 -0.06 -8.78
N ASN A 69 -8.12 -1.35 -9.14
CA ASN A 69 -7.54 -1.79 -10.41
C ASN A 69 -8.43 -1.46 -11.61
N GLU A 70 -9.74 -1.55 -11.45
CA GLU A 70 -10.69 -1.16 -12.47
C GLU A 70 -10.61 0.35 -12.76
N ALA A 71 -10.64 1.18 -11.72
CA ALA A 71 -10.51 2.64 -11.84
C ALA A 71 -9.19 3.04 -12.51
N LEU A 72 -8.08 2.38 -12.17
CA LEU A 72 -6.78 2.64 -12.78
C LEU A 72 -6.77 2.23 -14.26
N ASN A 73 -7.27 1.04 -14.58
CA ASN A 73 -7.32 0.55 -15.95
C ASN A 73 -8.19 1.43 -16.86
N ASN A 74 -9.28 1.98 -16.32
CA ASN A 74 -10.17 2.89 -17.02
C ASN A 74 -9.61 4.32 -17.16
N GLY A 75 -8.57 4.67 -16.38
CA GLY A 75 -7.98 6.00 -16.37
C GLY A 75 -8.69 7.02 -15.47
N ASP A 76 -9.55 6.56 -14.56
CA ASP A 76 -10.22 7.42 -13.56
C ASP A 76 -9.23 7.92 -12.50
N ILE A 77 -8.16 7.14 -12.26
CA ILE A 77 -7.00 7.46 -11.42
C ILE A 77 -5.69 7.23 -12.21
N ASP A 78 -4.60 7.84 -11.76
CA ASP A 78 -3.28 7.77 -12.42
C ASP A 78 -2.38 6.70 -11.83
N LEU A 79 -2.49 6.47 -10.53
CA LEU A 79 -1.80 5.44 -9.77
C LEU A 79 -2.79 4.72 -8.85
N ASN A 80 -2.48 3.47 -8.48
CA ASN A 80 -2.99 2.95 -7.23
C ASN A 80 -1.85 2.47 -6.33
N PHE A 81 -2.10 2.46 -5.01
CA PHE A 81 -1.17 2.01 -3.99
C PHE A 81 -1.94 1.27 -2.88
N PHE A 82 -2.14 -0.04 -3.06
CA PHE A 82 -2.84 -0.89 -2.10
C PHE A 82 -2.46 -2.37 -2.21
N GLN A 83 -1.84 -2.78 -3.32
CA GLN A 83 -1.64 -4.18 -3.71
C GLN A 83 -0.17 -4.55 -3.88
N HIS A 84 0.13 -5.82 -3.71
CA HIS A 84 1.42 -6.43 -4.01
C HIS A 84 1.45 -7.12 -5.38
N GLU A 85 2.64 -7.46 -5.87
CA GLU A 85 2.84 -8.06 -7.19
C GLU A 85 1.95 -9.28 -7.47
N PRO A 86 1.88 -10.32 -6.60
CA PRO A 86 1.05 -11.48 -6.90
C PRO A 86 -0.45 -11.15 -7.01
N PHE A 87 -0.96 -10.19 -6.23
CA PHE A 87 -2.35 -9.76 -6.35
C PHE A 87 -2.60 -9.06 -7.70
N LEU A 88 -1.70 -8.19 -8.13
CA LEU A 88 -1.79 -7.55 -9.44
C LEU A 88 -1.75 -8.56 -10.57
N GLN A 89 -0.83 -9.54 -10.52
CA GLN A 89 -0.69 -10.56 -11.57
C GLN A 89 -1.96 -11.42 -11.68
N ASN A 90 -2.57 -11.78 -10.55
CA ASN A 90 -3.86 -12.47 -10.55
C ASN A 90 -4.96 -11.60 -11.18
N ALA A 91 -5.06 -10.32 -10.82
CA ALA A 91 -6.05 -9.41 -11.41
C ALA A 91 -5.85 -9.23 -12.92
N ILE A 92 -4.61 -9.14 -13.39
CA ILE A 92 -4.28 -9.09 -14.83
C ILE A 92 -4.73 -10.38 -15.52
N LYS A 93 -4.42 -11.54 -14.95
CA LYS A 93 -4.82 -12.85 -15.50
C LYS A 93 -6.34 -12.98 -15.61
N GLU A 94 -7.07 -12.60 -14.58
CA GLU A 94 -8.51 -12.78 -14.49
C GLU A 94 -9.31 -11.74 -15.29
N ARG A 95 -8.82 -10.50 -15.39
CA ARG A 95 -9.55 -9.36 -15.95
C ARG A 95 -8.95 -8.78 -17.22
N GLY A 96 -7.73 -9.18 -17.59
CA GLY A 96 -7.02 -8.66 -18.76
C GLY A 96 -6.57 -7.21 -18.62
N TYR A 97 -6.39 -6.72 -17.40
CA TYR A 97 -5.94 -5.34 -17.15
C TYR A 97 -4.56 -5.08 -17.74
N LYS A 98 -4.34 -3.85 -18.23
CA LYS A 98 -3.05 -3.37 -18.74
C LYS A 98 -2.36 -2.51 -17.69
N LEU A 99 -1.98 -3.13 -16.59
CA LEU A 99 -1.38 -2.50 -15.43
C LEU A 99 0.03 -3.03 -15.18
N LYS A 100 0.85 -2.24 -14.49
CA LYS A 100 2.22 -2.61 -14.13
C LYS A 100 2.61 -1.96 -12.81
N ASN A 101 3.20 -2.74 -11.90
CA ASN A 101 3.91 -2.18 -10.75
C ASN A 101 5.14 -1.41 -11.23
N ILE A 102 5.34 -0.23 -10.69
CA ILE A 102 6.41 0.67 -11.12
C ILE A 102 7.43 0.95 -10.02
N ASP A 103 7.05 0.89 -8.74
CA ASP A 103 8.01 0.98 -7.63
C ASP A 103 7.37 0.56 -6.30
N PHE A 104 8.21 0.30 -5.29
CA PHE A 104 7.77 -0.09 -3.95
C PHE A 104 7.22 1.06 -3.11
N GLY A 105 6.20 0.78 -2.33
CA GLY A 105 5.61 1.73 -1.41
C GLY A 105 5.59 1.30 0.05
N LEU A 106 5.31 0.03 0.38
CA LEU A 106 5.25 -0.46 1.77
C LEU A 106 5.16 -1.99 1.79
N LEU A 107 5.92 -2.65 2.64
CA LEU A 107 5.69 -4.05 3.00
C LEU A 107 5.07 -4.09 4.40
N GLN A 108 3.93 -4.72 4.55
CA GLN A 108 3.35 -5.00 5.87
C GLN A 108 3.22 -6.51 6.12
N ASN A 109 3.40 -6.84 7.39
CA ASN A 109 3.22 -8.20 7.87
C ASN A 109 1.75 -8.63 7.80
N ILE A 110 1.51 -9.94 7.90
CA ILE A 110 0.22 -10.51 8.31
C ILE A 110 0.44 -11.40 9.53
N GLY A 111 -0.56 -11.54 10.35
CA GLY A 111 -0.47 -12.34 11.57
C GLY A 111 -1.70 -13.20 11.81
N ILE A 112 -1.53 -14.26 12.58
CA ILE A 112 -2.61 -15.06 13.18
C ILE A 112 -3.01 -14.36 14.47
N TYR A 113 -4.22 -13.88 14.55
CA TYR A 113 -4.75 -13.18 15.71
C TYR A 113 -5.92 -13.93 16.35
N SER A 114 -6.09 -13.73 17.65
CA SER A 114 -7.21 -14.25 18.42
C SER A 114 -7.56 -13.33 19.59
N ASN A 115 -8.84 -13.28 19.93
CA ASN A 115 -9.32 -12.72 21.18
C ASN A 115 -9.53 -13.80 22.25
N LYS A 116 -9.37 -15.10 21.91
CA LYS A 116 -9.75 -16.25 22.76
C LYS A 116 -8.57 -17.17 23.04
N ILE A 117 -7.65 -17.31 22.10
CA ILE A 117 -6.53 -18.27 22.13
C ILE A 117 -5.23 -17.47 22.30
N THR A 118 -4.38 -17.91 23.21
CA THR A 118 -3.08 -17.27 23.50
C THR A 118 -1.89 -18.15 23.14
N ASP A 119 -2.14 -19.43 22.80
CA ASP A 119 -1.11 -20.41 22.40
C ASP A 119 -1.64 -21.23 21.21
N LEU A 120 -0.89 -21.27 20.11
CA LEU A 120 -1.24 -22.05 18.92
C LEU A 120 -1.25 -23.56 19.16
N ASN A 121 -0.53 -24.03 20.18
CA ASN A 121 -0.58 -25.45 20.57
C ASN A 121 -1.89 -25.83 21.30
N ALA A 122 -2.63 -24.82 21.78
CA ALA A 122 -3.90 -25.00 22.48
C ALA A 122 -5.14 -24.74 21.61
N VAL A 123 -4.98 -24.71 20.28
CA VAL A 123 -6.11 -24.52 19.35
C VAL A 123 -7.09 -25.68 19.50
N PRO A 124 -8.39 -25.42 19.81
CA PRO A 124 -9.36 -26.47 20.03
C PRO A 124 -9.78 -27.17 18.72
N GLN A 125 -10.28 -28.40 18.88
CA GLN A 125 -10.88 -29.13 17.75
C GLN A 125 -12.09 -28.37 17.21
N GLY A 126 -12.15 -28.22 15.88
CA GLY A 126 -13.24 -27.51 15.21
C GLY A 126 -13.19 -25.99 15.30
N ALA A 127 -12.05 -25.42 15.72
CA ALA A 127 -11.84 -23.98 15.80
C ALA A 127 -12.18 -23.29 14.47
N LYS A 128 -12.83 -22.13 14.57
CA LYS A 128 -13.24 -21.31 13.43
C LYS A 128 -12.13 -20.34 13.04
N VAL A 129 -11.74 -20.34 11.78
CA VAL A 129 -10.61 -19.55 11.27
C VAL A 129 -11.07 -18.66 10.11
N GLY A 130 -10.89 -17.34 10.26
CA GLY A 130 -11.11 -16.37 9.18
C GLY A 130 -9.88 -16.27 8.29
N VAL A 131 -10.09 -16.47 6.99
CA VAL A 131 -9.07 -16.33 5.95
C VAL A 131 -9.55 -15.40 4.84
N PRO A 132 -8.65 -14.73 4.09
CA PRO A 132 -9.05 -13.92 2.95
C PRO A 132 -9.84 -14.72 1.90
N ASN A 133 -10.80 -14.07 1.26
CA ASN A 133 -11.61 -14.67 0.20
C ASN A 133 -10.98 -14.52 -1.21
N ASP A 134 -9.94 -13.70 -1.35
CA ASP A 134 -9.19 -13.65 -2.59
C ASP A 134 -8.11 -14.74 -2.62
N PRO A 135 -7.88 -15.39 -3.79
CA PRO A 135 -7.05 -16.58 -3.87
C PRO A 135 -5.58 -16.32 -3.48
N VAL A 136 -5.07 -15.13 -3.74
CA VAL A 136 -3.65 -14.82 -3.49
C VAL A 136 -3.37 -14.64 -1.99
N ASN A 137 -4.20 -13.84 -1.30
CA ASN A 137 -4.04 -13.66 0.14
C ASN A 137 -4.53 -14.88 0.93
N GLN A 138 -5.48 -15.68 0.37
CA GLN A 138 -5.82 -16.99 0.94
C GLN A 138 -4.62 -17.93 0.94
N GLY A 139 -3.90 -18.04 -0.18
CA GLY A 139 -2.66 -18.81 -0.25
C GLY A 139 -1.62 -18.34 0.76
N ARG A 140 -1.40 -17.03 0.86
CA ARG A 140 -0.51 -16.45 1.88
C ARG A 140 -0.95 -16.76 3.31
N ALA A 141 -2.25 -16.74 3.60
CA ALA A 141 -2.81 -17.10 4.90
C ALA A 141 -2.62 -18.59 5.21
N LEU A 142 -2.85 -19.47 4.23
CA LEU A 142 -2.66 -20.91 4.36
C LEU A 142 -1.19 -21.27 4.62
N LEU A 143 -0.24 -20.62 3.96
CA LEU A 143 1.18 -20.78 4.24
C LEU A 143 1.53 -20.38 5.68
N LEU A 144 0.92 -19.31 6.21
CA LEU A 144 1.12 -18.89 7.59
C LEU A 144 0.52 -19.91 8.58
N LEU A 145 -0.66 -20.46 8.28
CA LEU A 145 -1.27 -21.54 9.09
C LEU A 145 -0.44 -22.82 9.05
N GLN A 146 0.16 -23.15 7.91
CA GLN A 146 1.11 -24.27 7.80
C GLN A 146 2.38 -24.01 8.61
N LYS A 147 2.95 -22.80 8.57
CA LYS A 147 4.08 -22.40 9.43
C LYS A 147 3.75 -22.54 10.92
N ALA A 148 2.48 -22.37 11.29
CA ALA A 148 1.96 -22.60 12.64
C ALA A 148 1.70 -24.08 12.98
N ASN A 149 1.94 -25.02 12.06
CA ASN A 149 1.59 -26.44 12.15
C ASN A 149 0.08 -26.71 12.35
N LEU A 150 -0.77 -25.79 11.94
CA LEU A 150 -2.23 -25.92 12.05
C LEU A 150 -2.85 -26.65 10.86
N VAL A 151 -2.18 -26.60 9.71
CA VAL A 151 -2.55 -27.33 8.48
C VAL A 151 -1.30 -27.83 7.75
N LYS A 152 -1.51 -28.75 6.80
CA LYS A 152 -0.49 -29.13 5.82
C LYS A 152 -1.06 -28.96 4.42
N LEU A 153 -0.30 -28.33 3.55
CA LEU A 153 -0.67 -28.10 2.15
C LEU A 153 -0.05 -29.16 1.24
N ARG A 154 -0.70 -29.46 0.14
CA ARG A 154 -0.25 -30.41 -0.88
C ARG A 154 1.11 -30.03 -1.45
N ASN A 155 1.27 -28.73 -1.79
CA ASN A 155 2.54 -28.12 -2.14
C ASN A 155 2.85 -27.05 -1.09
N GLY A 156 3.75 -27.37 -0.16
CA GLY A 156 4.01 -26.58 1.03
C GLY A 156 4.63 -25.20 0.79
N GLU A 157 4.97 -24.86 -0.46
CA GLU A 157 5.56 -23.57 -0.84
C GLU A 157 4.68 -22.82 -1.86
N ALA A 158 3.51 -23.36 -2.23
CA ALA A 158 2.63 -22.77 -3.23
C ALA A 158 1.99 -21.49 -2.71
N THR A 159 2.29 -20.36 -3.35
CA THR A 159 1.72 -19.05 -3.03
C THR A 159 0.30 -18.87 -3.57
N ASP A 160 -0.16 -19.80 -4.40
CA ASP A 160 -1.50 -19.88 -5.00
C ASP A 160 -2.35 -21.02 -4.39
N ALA A 161 -1.97 -21.54 -3.22
CA ALA A 161 -2.71 -22.57 -2.52
C ALA A 161 -4.11 -22.09 -2.15
N THR A 162 -5.08 -22.98 -2.29
CA THR A 162 -6.49 -22.80 -1.92
C THR A 162 -6.87 -23.74 -0.76
N LEU A 163 -8.07 -23.60 -0.23
CA LEU A 163 -8.58 -24.51 0.81
C LEU A 163 -8.62 -25.98 0.33
N ASP A 164 -8.74 -26.23 -0.98
CA ASP A 164 -8.71 -27.58 -1.57
C ASP A 164 -7.31 -28.22 -1.51
N ASP A 165 -6.27 -27.43 -1.26
CA ASP A 165 -4.89 -27.91 -1.12
C ASP A 165 -4.54 -28.29 0.32
N VAL A 166 -5.45 -28.12 1.27
CA VAL A 166 -5.27 -28.56 2.65
C VAL A 166 -5.38 -30.09 2.70
N THR A 167 -4.24 -30.77 2.84
CA THR A 167 -4.17 -32.26 2.89
C THR A 167 -4.20 -32.82 4.29
N ASP A 168 -3.86 -32.02 5.30
CA ASP A 168 -3.98 -32.39 6.70
C ASP A 168 -4.49 -31.20 7.52
N ASN A 169 -5.44 -31.48 8.39
CA ASN A 169 -6.11 -30.52 9.26
C ASN A 169 -6.34 -31.17 10.64
N PRO A 170 -5.28 -31.34 11.45
CA PRO A 170 -5.33 -32.12 12.68
C PRO A 170 -6.31 -31.58 13.71
N HIS A 171 -6.55 -30.26 13.70
CA HIS A 171 -7.50 -29.60 14.59
C HIS A 171 -8.92 -29.52 14.01
N LYS A 172 -9.18 -30.09 12.82
CA LYS A 172 -10.48 -30.00 12.11
C LYS A 172 -10.99 -28.55 12.02
N LEU A 173 -10.08 -27.61 11.71
CA LEU A 173 -10.38 -26.19 11.56
C LEU A 173 -11.51 -25.99 10.55
N LYS A 174 -12.39 -25.04 10.86
CA LYS A 174 -13.48 -24.61 10.00
C LYS A 174 -13.13 -23.24 9.42
N PHE A 175 -12.90 -23.17 8.12
CA PHE A 175 -12.51 -21.95 7.43
C PHE A 175 -13.71 -21.12 7.05
N PHE A 176 -13.56 -19.80 7.20
CA PHE A 176 -14.51 -18.77 6.81
C PHE A 176 -13.78 -17.79 5.90
N GLU A 177 -14.18 -17.78 4.64
CA GLU A 177 -13.63 -16.88 3.62
C GLU A 177 -14.27 -15.50 3.76
N ILE A 178 -13.46 -14.50 4.07
CA ILE A 178 -13.90 -13.15 4.44
C ILE A 178 -13.06 -12.14 3.65
N GLU A 179 -13.69 -11.08 3.17
CA GLU A 179 -12.99 -9.99 2.53
C GLU A 179 -11.94 -9.38 3.47
N GLY A 180 -10.71 -9.15 2.96
CA GLY A 180 -9.56 -8.76 3.77
C GLY A 180 -9.82 -7.63 4.77
N PRO A 181 -10.41 -6.47 4.37
CA PRO A 181 -10.75 -5.40 5.29
C PRO A 181 -11.74 -5.76 6.41
N GLN A 182 -12.50 -6.84 6.26
CA GLN A 182 -13.49 -7.29 7.26
C GLN A 182 -12.94 -8.33 8.25
N LEU A 183 -11.76 -8.92 7.98
CA LEU A 183 -11.16 -9.96 8.82
C LEU A 183 -10.93 -9.52 10.27
N ILE A 184 -10.62 -8.24 10.51
CA ILE A 184 -10.45 -7.72 11.87
C ILE A 184 -11.75 -7.83 12.69
N ARG A 185 -12.90 -7.61 12.06
CA ARG A 185 -14.21 -7.70 12.75
C ARG A 185 -14.55 -9.14 13.09
N SER A 186 -14.10 -10.08 12.29
CA SER A 186 -14.36 -11.51 12.50
C SER A 186 -13.73 -12.07 13.79
N LEU A 187 -12.74 -11.38 14.37
CA LEU A 187 -12.13 -11.73 15.65
C LEU A 187 -13.11 -11.73 16.84
N GLN A 188 -14.28 -11.13 16.69
CA GLN A 188 -15.31 -11.18 17.73
C GLN A 188 -16.01 -12.55 17.77
N ASP A 189 -16.21 -13.16 16.61
CA ASP A 189 -17.03 -14.37 16.46
C ASP A 189 -16.17 -15.63 16.24
N LEU A 190 -15.03 -15.49 15.56
CA LEU A 190 -14.13 -16.58 15.21
C LEU A 190 -13.11 -16.83 16.33
N ASP A 191 -12.44 -17.97 16.25
CA ASP A 191 -11.41 -18.36 17.21
C ASP A 191 -10.03 -17.83 16.79
N LEU A 192 -9.75 -17.84 15.48
CA LEU A 192 -8.55 -17.27 14.85
C LEU A 192 -8.96 -16.45 13.64
N SER A 193 -8.17 -15.44 13.28
CA SER A 193 -8.29 -14.75 12.00
C SER A 193 -6.92 -14.29 11.51
N ILE A 194 -6.73 -14.33 10.20
CA ILE A 194 -5.51 -13.80 9.54
C ILE A 194 -5.75 -12.33 9.25
N VAL A 195 -5.00 -11.44 9.91
CA VAL A 195 -5.25 -10.00 9.86
C VAL A 195 -3.96 -9.24 9.57
N TRP A 196 -4.09 -8.12 8.84
CA TRP A 196 -3.02 -7.14 8.67
C TRP A 196 -2.94 -6.21 9.88
N PRO A 197 -1.75 -5.99 10.46
CA PRO A 197 -1.57 -5.13 11.64
C PRO A 197 -2.18 -3.73 11.50
N SER A 198 -2.12 -3.13 10.31
CA SER A 198 -2.68 -1.79 10.06
C SER A 198 -4.18 -1.67 10.32
N TYR A 199 -4.94 -2.75 10.22
CA TYR A 199 -6.38 -2.72 10.48
C TYR A 199 -6.74 -2.54 11.95
N PHE A 200 -5.84 -2.89 12.89
CA PHE A 200 -6.04 -2.61 14.31
C PHE A 200 -6.04 -1.10 14.60
N PHE A 201 -5.25 -0.34 13.84
CA PHE A 201 -5.30 1.13 13.91
C PHE A 201 -6.63 1.68 13.40
N ASN A 202 -7.12 1.17 12.27
CA ASN A 202 -8.41 1.58 11.71
C ASN A 202 -9.58 1.21 12.64
N ALA A 203 -9.44 0.14 13.43
CA ALA A 203 -10.43 -0.29 14.41
C ALA A 203 -10.33 0.45 15.76
N GLY A 204 -9.35 1.36 15.94
CA GLY A 204 -9.15 2.12 17.18
C GLY A 204 -8.54 1.31 18.34
N ILE A 205 -7.89 0.17 18.06
CA ILE A 205 -7.24 -0.74 19.02
C ILE A 205 -5.80 -1.05 18.61
N PRO A 206 -4.95 -0.02 18.37
CA PRO A 206 -3.61 -0.20 17.81
C PRO A 206 -2.67 -1.06 18.66
N GLU A 207 -2.90 -1.16 19.96
CA GLU A 207 -2.13 -1.99 20.89
C GLU A 207 -2.20 -3.50 20.55
N LYS A 208 -3.26 -3.92 19.86
CA LYS A 208 -3.40 -5.33 19.40
C LYS A 208 -2.59 -5.65 18.16
N ALA A 209 -2.13 -4.67 17.43
CA ALA A 209 -1.37 -4.89 16.19
C ALA A 209 -0.11 -5.73 16.41
N SER A 210 0.57 -5.57 17.55
CA SER A 210 1.77 -6.33 17.94
C SER A 210 1.48 -7.62 18.72
N GLN A 211 0.22 -8.09 18.77
CA GLN A 211 -0.20 -9.24 19.58
C GLN A 211 -0.57 -10.47 18.74
N ALA A 212 -0.06 -10.61 17.52
CA ALA A 212 -0.28 -11.85 16.77
C ALA A 212 0.40 -13.05 17.45
N LEU A 213 -0.26 -14.19 17.36
CA LEU A 213 0.29 -15.46 17.82
C LEU A 213 1.46 -15.94 16.95
N LEU A 214 1.45 -15.55 15.67
CA LEU A 214 2.53 -15.79 14.71
C LEU A 214 2.44 -14.76 13.59
N TYR A 215 3.61 -14.28 13.11
CA TYR A 215 3.72 -13.41 11.95
C TYR A 215 4.35 -14.12 10.74
N SER A 216 3.98 -13.68 9.52
CA SER A 216 4.61 -14.17 8.29
C SER A 216 6.07 -13.75 8.17
N GLY A 217 6.38 -12.51 8.53
CA GLY A 217 7.67 -11.84 8.39
C GLY A 217 7.60 -10.66 7.43
N VAL A 218 8.63 -9.80 7.45
CA VAL A 218 8.74 -8.57 6.63
C VAL A 218 10.00 -8.58 5.73
N SER A 219 10.58 -9.74 5.49
CA SER A 219 11.75 -9.91 4.61
C SER A 219 11.39 -10.25 3.17
N ASP A 220 10.18 -10.74 2.92
CA ASP A 220 9.74 -11.17 1.60
C ASP A 220 9.09 -10.00 0.84
N THR A 221 9.90 -9.33 0.02
CA THR A 221 9.45 -8.21 -0.82
C THR A 221 8.46 -8.60 -1.93
N TYR A 222 8.25 -9.89 -2.17
CA TYR A 222 7.21 -10.39 -3.07
C TYR A 222 5.81 -9.90 -2.67
N TYR A 223 5.58 -9.74 -1.37
CA TYR A 223 4.34 -9.20 -0.82
C TYR A 223 4.40 -7.70 -0.49
N ALA A 224 5.41 -6.99 -0.97
CA ALA A 224 5.44 -5.54 -0.83
C ALA A 224 4.35 -4.89 -1.70
N MET A 225 3.60 -3.97 -1.12
CA MET A 225 2.66 -3.13 -1.87
C MET A 225 3.44 -2.15 -2.74
N ASN A 226 2.98 -2.00 -3.96
CA ASN A 226 3.63 -1.21 -4.99
C ASN A 226 2.74 -0.04 -5.43
N PHE A 227 3.37 1.00 -5.94
CA PHE A 227 2.71 1.93 -6.84
C PHE A 227 2.51 1.25 -8.18
N THR A 228 1.26 1.20 -8.61
CA THR A 228 0.85 0.60 -9.88
C THR A 228 0.31 1.67 -10.82
N ALA A 229 0.74 1.63 -12.07
CA ALA A 229 0.25 2.51 -13.14
C ALA A 229 -0.33 1.68 -14.30
N ARG A 230 -1.04 2.33 -15.23
CA ARG A 230 -1.28 1.71 -16.52
C ARG A 230 0.05 1.46 -17.25
N SER A 231 0.12 0.36 -18.00
CA SER A 231 1.34 -0.06 -18.69
C SER A 231 1.88 0.98 -19.67
N ASP A 232 0.99 1.75 -20.30
CA ASP A 232 1.34 2.87 -21.21
C ASP A 232 1.87 4.11 -20.49
N ARG A 233 1.68 4.21 -19.16
CA ARG A 233 2.17 5.29 -18.30
C ARG A 233 3.22 4.85 -17.29
N ALA A 234 3.73 3.63 -17.40
CA ALA A 234 4.70 3.09 -16.44
C ALA A 234 6.00 3.91 -16.32
N ASP A 235 6.38 4.60 -17.38
CA ASP A 235 7.57 5.45 -17.45
C ASP A 235 7.24 6.96 -17.46
N ASP A 236 6.01 7.33 -17.09
CA ASP A 236 5.56 8.73 -16.99
C ASP A 236 6.42 9.49 -15.97
N PRO A 237 7.12 10.57 -16.38
CA PRO A 237 8.03 11.31 -15.50
C PRO A 237 7.32 11.94 -14.30
N LEU A 238 6.04 12.32 -14.44
CA LEU A 238 5.25 12.93 -13.37
C LEU A 238 4.98 11.90 -12.26
N LEU A 239 4.57 10.68 -12.64
CA LEU A 239 4.29 9.60 -11.70
C LEU A 239 5.58 9.15 -11.00
N ARG A 240 6.68 9.00 -11.74
CA ARG A 240 8.01 8.69 -11.18
C ARG A 240 8.50 9.77 -10.22
N LYS A 241 8.29 11.04 -10.55
CA LYS A 241 8.62 12.17 -9.68
C LYS A 241 7.85 12.11 -8.37
N PHE A 242 6.52 11.88 -8.42
CA PHE A 242 5.72 11.71 -7.22
C PHE A 242 6.25 10.58 -6.32
N ILE A 243 6.53 9.40 -6.89
CA ILE A 243 7.05 8.25 -6.14
C ILE A 243 8.41 8.57 -5.52
N SER A 244 9.28 9.27 -6.23
CA SER A 244 10.56 9.72 -5.68
C SER A 244 10.37 10.67 -4.49
N ILE A 245 9.41 11.60 -4.54
CA ILE A 245 9.09 12.49 -3.41
C ILE A 245 8.61 11.64 -2.21
N TYR A 246 7.67 10.72 -2.44
CA TYR A 246 7.15 9.81 -1.43
C TYR A 246 8.29 9.03 -0.72
N GLN A 247 9.16 8.38 -1.49
CA GLN A 247 10.24 7.54 -0.96
C GLN A 247 11.30 8.34 -0.20
N ASN A 248 11.53 9.62 -0.54
CA ASN A 248 12.47 10.48 0.13
C ASN A 248 11.87 11.27 1.32
N SER A 249 10.55 11.29 1.47
CA SER A 249 9.85 12.03 2.53
C SER A 249 10.09 11.42 3.92
N ALA A 250 10.53 12.25 4.84
CA ALA A 250 10.59 11.88 6.26
C ALA A 250 9.18 11.75 6.85
N ALA A 251 8.25 12.62 6.43
CA ALA A 251 6.87 12.59 6.91
C ALA A 251 6.16 11.27 6.55
N VAL A 252 6.44 10.70 5.37
CA VAL A 252 5.96 9.38 4.96
C VAL A 252 6.48 8.31 5.90
N ARG A 253 7.79 8.26 6.14
CA ARG A 253 8.39 7.26 7.04
C ARG A 253 7.84 7.35 8.45
N ASP A 254 7.74 8.56 9.00
CA ASP A 254 7.20 8.80 10.35
C ASP A 254 5.72 8.41 10.45
N THR A 255 4.94 8.68 9.41
CA THR A 255 3.52 8.31 9.36
C THR A 255 3.35 6.80 9.33
N ILE A 256 4.12 6.11 8.49
CA ILE A 256 4.10 4.64 8.43
C ILE A 256 4.54 4.07 9.79
N ALA A 257 5.66 4.54 10.36
CA ALA A 257 6.14 4.07 11.65
C ALA A 257 5.09 4.19 12.76
N LYS A 258 4.43 5.34 12.86
CA LYS A 258 3.34 5.57 13.84
C LYS A 258 2.16 4.62 13.62
N ARG A 259 1.81 4.33 12.35
CA ARG A 259 0.73 3.39 12.00
C ARG A 259 1.05 1.93 12.38
N PHE A 260 2.28 1.64 12.73
CA PHE A 260 2.72 0.32 13.20
C PHE A 260 3.32 0.37 14.61
N ASN A 261 2.95 1.35 15.46
CA ASN A 261 3.46 1.54 16.84
C ASN A 261 5.00 1.64 16.90
N ASN A 262 5.66 2.05 15.82
CA ASN A 262 7.11 2.02 15.67
C ASN A 262 7.71 0.61 15.85
N ASP A 263 6.92 -0.45 15.62
CA ASP A 263 7.37 -1.83 15.70
C ASP A 263 7.89 -2.30 14.33
N PRO A 264 9.21 -2.46 14.15
CA PRO A 264 9.81 -2.86 12.89
C PRO A 264 9.48 -4.31 12.48
N ASN A 265 8.86 -5.10 13.36
CA ASN A 265 8.39 -6.44 13.02
C ASN A 265 7.08 -6.42 12.21
N LEU A 266 6.36 -5.30 12.19
CA LEU A 266 5.04 -5.19 11.55
C LEU A 266 5.12 -4.69 10.11
N TYR A 267 6.20 -4.00 9.72
CA TYR A 267 6.36 -3.41 8.40
C TYR A 267 7.83 -3.31 7.97
N ALA A 268 8.04 -3.11 6.69
CA ALA A 268 9.34 -2.70 6.13
C ALA A 268 9.14 -1.68 5.00
N LEU A 269 10.19 -0.93 4.70
CA LEU A 269 10.25 0.05 3.62
C LEU A 269 11.21 -0.47 2.54
N PRO A 270 10.73 -1.24 1.55
CA PRO A 270 11.58 -2.00 0.63
C PRO A 270 12.48 -1.14 -0.27
N TRP A 271 12.15 0.16 -0.42
CA TRP A 271 12.95 1.10 -1.20
C TRP A 271 14.18 1.62 -0.44
N LEU A 272 14.27 1.40 0.87
CA LEU A 272 15.47 1.75 1.64
C LEU A 272 16.55 0.71 1.38
N LYS A 273 17.80 1.16 1.26
CA LYS A 273 18.95 0.25 1.10
C LYS A 273 19.10 -0.62 2.35
N GLU A 274 19.56 -1.86 2.16
CA GLU A 274 19.94 -2.74 3.26
C GLU A 274 20.82 -1.99 4.28
N GLY A 275 20.39 -2.02 5.57
CA GLY A 275 21.08 -1.30 6.65
C GLY A 275 20.52 0.10 6.97
N ALA A 276 19.68 0.69 6.12
CA ALA A 276 18.91 1.86 6.51
C ALA A 276 17.74 1.41 7.40
N LYS A 277 17.65 1.97 8.62
CA LYS A 277 16.47 1.72 9.47
C LYS A 277 15.23 2.38 8.87
N PRO A 278 14.05 1.75 8.98
CA PRO A 278 12.80 2.38 8.58
C PRO A 278 12.54 3.66 9.33
#